data_edb4f12a501ce9212e3c907596151e37
#
_entry.id   edb4f12a501ce9212e3c907596151e37
#
_cell.length_a   1.000
_cell.length_b   1.000
_cell.length_c   1.000
_cell.angle_alpha   90.00
_cell.angle_beta   90.00
_cell.angle_gamma   90.00
#
_symmetry.space_group_name_H-M   'P 1'
#
loop_
_entity.id
_entity.type
_entity.pdbx_description
1 polymer ?
#
loop_
_entity_poly.entity_id
_entity_poly.type
_entity_poly.pdbx_seq_one_letter_code
_entity_poly.pdbx_strand_id
1 'polypeptide(L)' 'MANVTRYKTSKGETRYRVRYRKPDGTQTDKRGFRRKIDAENWAAEHVTIA' A
#
# COMPACT_ATOMS: atom_id res chain seq x y z
N MET A 1 2.11 -10.37 4.62
CA MET A 1 1.66 -9.18 5.38
C MET A 1 1.80 -7.94 4.54
N ALA A 2 0.91 -6.98 4.73
CA ALA A 2 0.96 -5.72 4.00
C ALA A 2 1.79 -4.71 4.77
N ASN A 3 2.62 -3.96 4.04
CA ASN A 3 3.42 -2.89 4.63
C ASN A 3 3.05 -1.58 3.96
N VAL A 4 2.83 -0.56 4.78
CA VAL A 4 2.54 0.79 4.29
C VAL A 4 3.83 1.60 4.34
N THR A 5 4.23 2.16 3.19
CA THR A 5 5.46 2.91 3.07
C THR A 5 5.15 4.31 2.53
N ARG A 6 5.81 5.30 3.11
CA ARG A 6 5.69 6.69 2.66
C ARG A 6 6.72 6.96 1.57
N TYR A 7 6.31 7.70 0.54
CA TYR A 7 7.24 8.14 -0.50
C TYR A 7 6.81 9.51 -1.02
N LYS A 8 7.70 10.17 -1.73
CA LYS A 8 7.41 11.46 -2.34
C LYS A 8 7.36 11.32 -3.85
N THR A 9 6.40 12.02 -4.46
CA THR A 9 6.29 12.07 -5.91
C THR A 9 7.30 13.07 -6.48
N SER A 10 7.42 13.09 -7.81
CA SER A 10 8.29 14.06 -8.48
C SER A 10 7.87 15.50 -8.24
N LYS A 11 6.61 15.71 -7.87
CA LYS A 11 6.10 17.05 -7.53
C LYS A 11 6.33 17.43 -6.07
N GLY A 12 6.96 16.56 -5.30
CA GLY A 12 7.24 16.80 -3.89
C GLY A 12 6.07 16.50 -2.96
N GLU A 13 5.02 15.90 -3.46
CA GLU A 13 3.87 15.55 -2.64
C GLU A 13 4.11 14.21 -1.93
N THR A 14 3.67 14.14 -0.67
CA THR A 14 3.77 12.91 0.09
C THR A 14 2.63 11.97 -0.28
N ARG A 15 2.99 10.73 -0.53
CA ARG A 15 2.03 9.68 -0.85
C ARG A 15 2.42 8.41 -0.13
N TYR A 16 1.49 7.47 -0.06
CA TYR A 16 1.70 6.20 0.61
C TYR A 16 1.44 5.06 -0.35
N ARG A 17 2.14 3.95 -0.13
CA ARG A 17 1.94 2.74 -0.92
C ARG A 17 1.83 1.56 0.01
N VAL A 18 1.10 0.54 -0.45
CA VAL A 18 0.94 -0.73 0.28
C VAL A 18 1.66 -1.81 -0.51
N ARG A 19 2.61 -2.45 0.14
CA ARG A 19 3.29 -3.62 -0.45
C ARG A 19 2.65 -4.87 0.14
N TYR A 20 2.25 -5.78 -0.72
CA TYR A 20 1.57 -6.99 -0.27
C TYR A 20 1.89 -8.15 -1.21
N ARG A 21 1.60 -9.36 -0.74
CA ARG A 21 1.79 -10.56 -1.50
C ARG A 21 0.44 -11.16 -1.86
N LYS A 22 0.28 -11.49 -3.13
CA LYS A 22 -0.93 -12.16 -3.60
C LYS A 22 -0.92 -13.63 -3.16
N PRO A 23 -2.10 -14.28 -3.14
CA PRO A 23 -2.18 -15.70 -2.77
C PRO A 23 -1.36 -16.60 -3.68
N ASP A 24 -1.08 -16.19 -4.91
CA ASP A 24 -0.27 -16.97 -5.84
C ASP A 24 1.23 -16.87 -5.58
N GLY A 25 1.62 -16.07 -4.58
CA GLY A 25 3.01 -15.89 -4.22
C GLY A 25 3.69 -14.68 -4.86
N THR A 26 3.00 -13.98 -5.75
CA THR A 26 3.56 -12.81 -6.42
C THR A 26 3.52 -11.59 -5.51
N GLN A 27 4.65 -10.92 -5.38
CA GLN A 27 4.71 -9.67 -4.63
C GLN A 27 4.34 -8.50 -5.52
N THR A 28 3.50 -7.61 -5.00
CA THR A 28 3.04 -6.44 -5.74
C THR A 28 2.85 -5.27 -4.79
N ASP A 29 2.52 -4.09 -5.34
CA ASP A 29 2.24 -2.94 -4.52
C ASP A 29 1.13 -2.09 -5.14
N LYS A 30 0.43 -1.37 -4.29
CA LYS A 30 -0.58 -0.39 -4.65
C LYS A 30 -0.17 0.95 -4.09
N ARG A 31 -0.14 1.99 -4.91
CA ARG A 31 0.31 3.31 -4.49
C ARG A 31 -0.66 4.40 -4.93
N GLY A 32 -0.37 5.63 -4.52
CA GLY A 32 -1.21 6.77 -4.84
C GLY A 32 -2.13 7.16 -3.72
N PHE A 33 -1.99 6.59 -2.54
CA PHE A 33 -2.79 6.97 -1.39
C PHE A 33 -2.28 8.29 -0.83
N ARG A 34 -3.21 9.19 -0.56
CA ARG A 34 -2.85 10.51 -0.04
C ARG A 34 -2.52 10.49 1.45
N ARG A 35 -3.12 9.56 2.19
CA ARG A 35 -2.94 9.47 3.63
C ARG A 35 -2.63 8.04 4.02
N LYS A 36 -1.93 7.92 5.13
CA LYS A 36 -1.58 6.59 5.65
C LYS A 36 -2.82 5.78 6.00
N ILE A 37 -3.83 6.45 6.57
CA ILE A 37 -5.07 5.76 6.93
C ILE A 37 -5.78 5.19 5.69
N ASP A 38 -5.71 5.90 4.57
CA ASP A 38 -6.31 5.42 3.34
C ASP A 38 -5.62 4.14 2.87
N ALA A 39 -4.29 4.12 2.94
CA ALA A 39 -3.52 2.94 2.56
C ALA A 39 -3.81 1.77 3.49
N GLU A 40 -3.89 2.03 4.78
CA GLU A 40 -4.18 1.00 5.78
C GLU A 40 -5.59 0.42 5.58
N ASN A 41 -6.57 1.28 5.31
CA ASN A 41 -7.94 0.84 5.08
C ASN A 41 -8.03 -0.01 3.82
N TRP A 42 -7.35 0.40 2.77
CA TRP A 42 -7.33 -0.38 1.54
C TRP A 42 -6.73 -1.76 1.79
N ALA A 43 -5.62 -1.80 2.52
CA ALA A 43 -4.95 -3.06 2.84
C ALA A 43 -5.85 -3.98 3.66
N ALA A 44 -6.57 -3.42 4.62
CA ALA A 44 -7.47 -4.20 5.45
C ALA A 44 -8.62 -4.82 4.64
N GLU A 45 -9.05 -4.13 3.58
CA GLU A 45 -10.16 -4.61 2.76
C GLU A 45 -9.73 -5.58 1.67
N HIS A 46 -8.53 -5.37 1.10
CA HIS A 46 -8.14 -6.07 -0.12
C HIS A 46 -7.01 -7.08 0.09
N VAL A 47 -6.28 -6.97 1.17
CA VAL A 47 -5.20 -7.89 1.47
C VAL A 47 -5.66 -8.87 2.52
N THR A 48 -5.72 -10.14 2.15
CA THR A 48 -6.09 -11.17 3.09
C THR A 48 -4.95 -11.41 4.07
N ILE A 49 -5.21 -11.15 5.33
CA ILE A 49 -4.27 -11.45 6.38
C ILE A 49 -4.67 -12.81 6.94
N ALA A 50 -3.90 -13.78 6.57
CA ALA A 50 -4.12 -15.13 7.07
C ALA A 50 -3.53 -15.27 8.47
#